data_30031a78025daed9372b4a0030380b05
#
_entry.id   30031a78025daed9372b4a0030380b05
#
_cell.length_a   1.000
_cell.length_b   1.000
_cell.length_c   1.000
_cell.angle_alpha   90.00
_cell.angle_beta   90.00
_cell.angle_gamma   90.00
#
_symmetry.space_group_name_H-M   'P 1'
#
loop_
_entity.id
_entity.type
_entity.pdbx_description
1 polymer ?
#
loop_
_entity_poly.entity_id
_entity_poly.type
_entity_poly.pdbx_seq_one_letter_code
_entity_poly.pdbx_strand_id
1 'polypeptide(L)'
;MPSNTFAYRAAICLIWGLALWHSWICRGLFVDGFAFLVQIAAYEWFFYFYPPRVYAMIAGQIPVMTAVILGVTDLHWLGRLLSLGFFGLPTIFYSAALYRARRDPVLLAAVIAIIAIVFLPVSFFIVGEYNTLYAFATFVGITMFTTDRLKLGEGVLLALLGAFSIRIYEAMVYVGPLLVAMTLWRVWLSARGAPARELVAAFFYLLAAALFGAGTWVAYDSIVHPFNALSALHLDDTLQQARNFWHNMQFDFVFGPALVVVVWAVVRPADLATIRPYRWAAIGLGILALSPLLAFGDTLIRPLAKSQYVSRVMGGMVVCAILMLVWFYCSSLHVRLKAMVVLHQPPAARRFLAFACLMPLAVLPSDIFLSHSWTTFVDDTRAEIRRGGIIAFEDTKLSKWPDILLVEDWVMSTQSIAVRGSDSDGIILPPKAYDEWVPFQPPEPPNMGRFYWRQ
;
A
#
# COMPACT_ATOMS: atom_id res chain seq x y z
N MET A 1 9.32 -26.66 -10.40
CA MET A 1 9.25 -25.64 -9.34
C MET A 1 10.13 -24.46 -9.74
N PRO A 2 9.70 -23.21 -9.54
CA PRO A 2 10.50 -22.06 -9.94
C PRO A 2 11.80 -22.00 -9.12
N SER A 3 12.89 -21.53 -9.76
CA SER A 3 14.10 -21.19 -9.03
C SER A 3 13.90 -19.86 -8.28
N ASN A 4 14.65 -19.63 -7.21
CA ASN A 4 14.61 -18.36 -6.47
C ASN A 4 14.89 -17.16 -7.41
N THR A 5 15.83 -17.32 -8.36
CA THR A 5 16.18 -16.28 -9.33
C THR A 5 15.01 -15.96 -10.25
N PHE A 6 14.28 -16.97 -10.71
CA PHE A 6 13.09 -16.77 -11.55
C PHE A 6 11.98 -16.06 -10.74
N ALA A 7 11.65 -16.57 -9.55
CA ALA A 7 10.63 -15.98 -8.68
C ALA A 7 10.93 -14.52 -8.34
N TYR A 8 12.19 -14.20 -8.00
CA TYR A 8 12.66 -12.85 -7.75
C TYR A 8 12.46 -11.94 -8.98
N ARG A 9 12.94 -12.37 -10.14
CA ARG A 9 12.84 -11.57 -11.37
C ARG A 9 11.39 -11.37 -11.79
N ALA A 10 10.57 -12.41 -11.72
CA ALA A 10 9.15 -12.33 -12.04
C ALA A 10 8.41 -11.35 -11.12
N ALA A 11 8.66 -11.41 -9.80
CA ALA A 11 8.07 -10.48 -8.84
C ALA A 11 8.49 -9.03 -9.11
N ILE A 12 9.77 -8.76 -9.37
CA ILE A 12 10.28 -7.43 -9.74
C ILE A 12 9.61 -6.91 -11.02
N CYS A 13 9.59 -7.72 -12.08
CA CYS A 13 8.97 -7.32 -13.34
C CYS A 13 7.47 -7.03 -13.16
N LEU A 14 6.77 -7.84 -12.36
CA LEU A 14 5.35 -7.66 -12.09
C LEU A 14 5.09 -6.32 -11.37
N ILE A 15 5.75 -6.07 -10.24
CA ILE A 15 5.46 -4.85 -9.44
C ILE A 15 5.85 -3.58 -10.16
N TRP A 16 6.96 -3.57 -10.92
CA TRP A 16 7.34 -2.43 -11.73
C TRP A 16 6.45 -2.27 -12.96
N GLY A 17 6.05 -3.37 -13.60
CA GLY A 17 5.11 -3.34 -14.71
C GLY A 17 3.77 -2.72 -14.29
N LEU A 18 3.24 -3.12 -13.12
CA LEU A 18 2.02 -2.53 -12.57
C LEU A 18 2.21 -1.07 -12.14
N ALA A 19 3.31 -0.74 -11.46
CA ALA A 19 3.59 0.64 -11.05
C ALA A 19 3.66 1.59 -12.26
N LEU A 20 4.33 1.18 -13.34
CA LEU A 20 4.40 1.96 -14.58
C LEU A 20 3.05 2.02 -15.30
N TRP A 21 2.31 0.92 -15.33
CA TRP A 21 0.96 0.89 -15.90
C TRP A 21 -0.01 1.82 -15.16
N HIS A 22 -0.06 1.72 -13.82
CA HIS A 22 -0.89 2.59 -12.99
C HIS A 22 -0.47 4.07 -13.12
N SER A 23 0.82 4.34 -13.25
CA SER A 23 1.32 5.70 -13.50
C SER A 23 0.86 6.21 -14.87
N TRP A 24 0.94 5.38 -15.90
CA TRP A 24 0.55 5.75 -17.26
C TRP A 24 -0.92 6.14 -17.37
N ILE A 25 -1.80 5.42 -16.68
CA ILE A 25 -3.25 5.70 -16.67
C ILE A 25 -3.65 6.67 -15.55
N CYS A 26 -2.72 7.37 -14.91
CA CYS A 26 -2.96 8.33 -13.83
C CYS A 26 -3.75 7.74 -12.65
N ARG A 27 -3.56 6.45 -12.33
CA ARG A 27 -4.30 5.77 -11.27
C ARG A 27 -4.07 6.39 -9.88
N GLY A 28 -2.92 7.05 -9.67
CA GLY A 28 -2.58 7.77 -8.46
C GLY A 28 -3.41 9.03 -8.22
N LEU A 29 -4.24 9.44 -9.17
CA LEU A 29 -5.18 10.54 -9.00
C LEU A 29 -6.46 10.12 -8.27
N PHE A 30 -6.70 8.83 -8.08
CA PHE A 30 -7.91 8.34 -7.41
C PHE A 30 -8.08 9.02 -6.05
N VAL A 31 -9.26 9.56 -5.79
CA VAL A 31 -9.68 10.23 -4.55
C VAL A 31 -8.70 11.35 -4.15
N ASP A 32 -7.89 11.17 -3.11
CA ASP A 32 -6.97 12.19 -2.57
C ASP A 32 -5.97 12.70 -3.63
N GLY A 33 -5.61 11.86 -4.60
CA GLY A 33 -4.65 12.22 -5.63
C GLY A 33 -5.10 13.38 -6.51
N PHE A 34 -6.39 13.51 -6.80
CA PHE A 34 -6.92 14.69 -7.51
C PHE A 34 -6.72 15.96 -6.69
N ALA A 35 -7.04 15.93 -5.40
CA ALA A 35 -6.84 17.06 -4.51
C ALA A 35 -5.35 17.43 -4.42
N PHE A 36 -4.45 16.43 -4.32
CA PHE A 36 -3.02 16.67 -4.30
C PHE A 36 -2.53 17.32 -5.59
N LEU A 37 -2.95 16.83 -6.75
CA LEU A 37 -2.55 17.40 -8.04
C LEU A 37 -3.00 18.86 -8.17
N VAL A 38 -4.26 19.16 -7.83
CA VAL A 38 -4.79 20.53 -7.88
C VAL A 38 -4.02 21.46 -6.95
N GLN A 39 -3.77 21.06 -5.71
CA GLN A 39 -3.03 21.86 -4.75
C GLN A 39 -1.58 22.08 -5.17
N ILE A 40 -0.90 21.03 -5.66
CA ILE A 40 0.47 21.14 -6.18
C ILE A 40 0.53 22.10 -7.35
N ALA A 41 -0.41 22.03 -8.29
CA ALA A 41 -0.43 22.93 -9.44
C ALA A 41 -0.79 24.36 -9.05
N ALA A 42 -1.77 24.57 -8.15
CA ALA A 42 -2.19 25.89 -7.72
C ALA A 42 -1.12 26.65 -6.92
N TYR A 43 -0.37 25.95 -6.09
CA TYR A 43 0.66 26.58 -5.23
C TYR A 43 2.09 26.37 -5.75
N GLU A 44 2.29 25.56 -6.75
CA GLU A 44 3.60 25.18 -7.31
C GLU A 44 4.58 24.67 -6.22
N TRP A 45 4.03 24.01 -5.20
CA TRP A 45 4.77 23.49 -4.04
C TRP A 45 4.24 22.15 -3.56
N PHE A 46 5.03 21.46 -2.72
CA PHE A 46 4.60 20.22 -2.06
C PHE A 46 3.32 20.45 -1.24
N PHE A 47 2.36 19.59 -1.41
CA PHE A 47 1.14 19.58 -0.62
C PHE A 47 1.22 18.52 0.47
N TYR A 48 1.12 18.93 1.72
CA TYR A 48 1.08 18.03 2.88
C TYR A 48 0.00 18.51 3.84
N PHE A 49 -0.98 17.63 4.03
CA PHE A 49 -2.18 17.95 4.80
C PHE A 49 -2.14 17.31 6.19
N TYR A 50 -1.66 16.05 6.27
CA TYR A 50 -1.61 15.30 7.52
C TYR A 50 -0.20 15.28 8.13
N PRO A 51 0.01 15.93 9.31
CA PRO A 51 1.31 15.97 9.96
C PRO A 51 2.00 14.62 10.17
N PRO A 52 1.28 13.52 10.53
CA PRO A 52 1.90 12.20 10.71
C PRO A 52 2.31 11.52 9.41
N ARG A 53 1.92 12.03 8.22
CA ARG A 53 2.21 11.44 6.90
C ARG A 53 3.18 12.24 6.04
N VAL A 54 3.68 13.36 6.56
CA VAL A 54 4.43 14.36 5.77
C VAL A 54 5.59 13.74 4.98
N TYR A 55 6.35 12.82 5.56
CA TYR A 55 7.54 12.28 4.88
C TYR A 55 7.16 11.36 3.71
N ALA A 56 6.15 10.52 3.86
CA ALA A 56 5.67 9.69 2.75
C ALA A 56 5.01 10.54 1.65
N MET A 57 4.23 11.57 2.04
CA MET A 57 3.60 12.50 1.09
C MET A 57 4.65 13.25 0.27
N ILE A 58 5.63 13.88 0.91
CA ILE A 58 6.70 14.61 0.22
C ILE A 58 7.49 13.64 -0.68
N ALA A 59 7.90 12.49 -0.19
CA ALA A 59 8.65 11.52 -0.98
C ALA A 59 7.86 11.03 -2.21
N GLY A 60 6.56 10.79 -2.06
CA GLY A 60 5.67 10.42 -3.17
C GLY A 60 5.45 11.54 -4.18
N GLN A 61 5.59 12.81 -3.76
CA GLN A 61 5.39 13.96 -4.65
C GLN A 61 6.68 14.42 -5.36
N ILE A 62 7.86 13.89 -5.02
CA ILE A 62 9.12 14.30 -5.65
C ILE A 62 9.07 14.28 -7.19
N PRO A 63 8.55 13.23 -7.88
CA PRO A 63 8.53 13.23 -9.34
C PRO A 63 7.68 14.35 -9.94
N VAL A 64 6.49 14.59 -9.42
CA VAL A 64 5.60 15.65 -9.91
C VAL A 64 6.16 17.04 -9.60
N MET A 65 6.71 17.26 -8.41
CA MET A 65 7.33 18.53 -8.05
C MET A 65 8.55 18.84 -8.90
N THR A 66 9.38 17.84 -9.19
CA THR A 66 10.50 18.02 -10.13
C THR A 66 10.01 18.50 -11.49
N ALA A 67 8.91 17.93 -12.01
CA ALA A 67 8.35 18.34 -13.28
C ALA A 67 7.77 19.78 -13.24
N VAL A 68 7.08 20.15 -12.16
CA VAL A 68 6.57 21.53 -11.96
C VAL A 68 7.73 22.54 -11.97
N ILE A 69 8.80 22.25 -11.24
CA ILE A 69 10.01 23.11 -11.20
C ILE A 69 10.65 23.21 -12.59
N LEU A 70 10.63 22.13 -13.37
CA LEU A 70 11.13 22.11 -14.77
C LEU A 70 10.17 22.77 -15.78
N GLY A 71 9.04 23.31 -15.31
CA GLY A 71 8.10 24.07 -16.13
C GLY A 71 7.06 23.21 -16.88
N VAL A 72 6.86 21.95 -16.50
CA VAL A 72 5.77 21.12 -17.07
C VAL A 72 4.44 21.68 -16.60
N THR A 73 3.56 21.99 -17.56
CA THR A 73 2.22 22.59 -17.32
C THR A 73 1.07 21.65 -17.69
N ASP A 74 1.35 20.52 -18.29
CA ASP A 74 0.36 19.52 -18.66
C ASP A 74 -0.06 18.69 -17.45
N LEU A 75 -1.28 18.87 -16.97
CA LEU A 75 -1.84 18.13 -15.83
C LEU A 75 -1.89 16.63 -16.07
N HIS A 76 -2.00 16.16 -17.31
CA HIS A 76 -1.94 14.74 -17.62
C HIS A 76 -0.56 14.13 -17.29
N TRP A 77 0.52 14.80 -17.72
CA TRP A 77 1.87 14.40 -17.37
C TRP A 77 2.16 14.53 -15.88
N LEU A 78 1.69 15.62 -15.25
CA LEU A 78 1.82 15.79 -13.81
C LEU A 78 1.06 14.69 -13.04
N GLY A 79 -0.14 14.31 -13.51
CA GLY A 79 -0.89 13.20 -12.95
C GLY A 79 -0.18 11.85 -13.06
N ARG A 80 0.49 11.57 -14.20
CA ARG A 80 1.35 10.40 -14.37
C ARG A 80 2.53 10.38 -13.40
N LEU A 81 3.18 11.53 -13.22
CA LEU A 81 4.35 11.64 -12.34
C LEU A 81 3.96 11.58 -10.86
N LEU A 82 2.81 12.15 -10.48
CA LEU A 82 2.25 11.98 -9.15
C LEU A 82 1.93 10.50 -8.88
N SER A 83 1.31 9.84 -9.85
CA SER A 83 1.03 8.40 -9.78
C SER A 83 2.31 7.57 -9.68
N LEU A 84 3.35 7.94 -10.45
CA LEU A 84 4.65 7.29 -10.37
C LEU A 84 5.27 7.41 -8.96
N GLY A 85 5.12 8.54 -8.32
CA GLY A 85 5.59 8.72 -6.95
C GLY A 85 4.86 7.79 -5.97
N PHE A 86 3.54 7.74 -6.03
CA PHE A 86 2.73 6.94 -5.11
C PHE A 86 2.85 5.42 -5.33
N PHE A 87 2.98 4.96 -6.56
CA PHE A 87 3.20 3.54 -6.85
C PHE A 87 4.68 3.15 -6.84
N GLY A 88 5.56 4.03 -7.29
CA GLY A 88 7.00 3.77 -7.38
C GLY A 88 7.67 3.70 -6.01
N LEU A 89 7.33 4.57 -5.07
CA LEU A 89 7.96 4.59 -3.75
C LEU A 89 7.78 3.27 -2.97
N PRO A 90 6.56 2.71 -2.80
CA PRO A 90 6.41 1.39 -2.21
C PRO A 90 7.08 0.29 -3.05
N THR A 91 7.04 0.40 -4.39
CA THR A 91 7.70 -0.57 -5.28
C THR A 91 9.22 -0.60 -5.09
N ILE A 92 9.86 0.54 -4.81
CA ILE A 92 11.29 0.62 -4.45
C ILE A 92 11.57 -0.20 -3.18
N PHE A 93 10.79 0.00 -2.12
CA PHE A 93 10.96 -0.74 -0.87
C PHE A 93 10.70 -2.24 -1.02
N TYR A 94 9.65 -2.63 -1.75
CA TYR A 94 9.41 -4.05 -2.05
C TYR A 94 10.53 -4.65 -2.91
N SER A 95 11.07 -3.90 -3.88
CA SER A 95 12.21 -4.34 -4.69
C SER A 95 13.44 -4.60 -3.82
N ALA A 96 13.71 -3.71 -2.87
CA ALA A 96 14.80 -3.86 -1.92
C ALA A 96 14.58 -5.07 -0.99
N ALA A 97 13.34 -5.30 -0.51
CA ALA A 97 12.99 -6.48 0.28
C ALA A 97 13.17 -7.79 -0.52
N LEU A 98 12.67 -7.83 -1.75
CA LEU A 98 12.85 -8.97 -2.66
C LEU A 98 14.33 -9.25 -2.94
N TYR A 99 15.13 -8.21 -3.15
CA TYR A 99 16.57 -8.36 -3.37
C TYR A 99 17.27 -8.95 -2.14
N ARG A 100 16.91 -8.51 -0.94
CA ARG A 100 17.43 -9.08 0.31
C ARG A 100 17.01 -10.53 0.49
N ALA A 101 15.75 -10.85 0.22
CA ALA A 101 15.18 -12.18 0.41
C ALA A 101 15.59 -13.21 -0.68
N ARG A 102 16.13 -12.79 -1.82
CA ARG A 102 16.31 -13.62 -3.04
C ARG A 102 17.05 -14.94 -2.87
N ARG A 103 17.87 -15.07 -1.83
CA ARG A 103 18.67 -16.29 -1.57
C ARG A 103 17.92 -17.34 -0.76
N ASP A 104 16.95 -16.92 0.02
CA ASP A 104 16.14 -17.80 0.87
C ASP A 104 14.73 -17.93 0.28
N PRO A 105 14.27 -19.14 -0.07
CA PRO A 105 12.96 -19.34 -0.69
C PRO A 105 11.79 -19.00 0.23
N VAL A 106 11.94 -19.12 1.56
CA VAL A 106 10.87 -18.80 2.52
C VAL A 106 10.75 -17.29 2.70
N LEU A 107 11.88 -16.58 2.84
CA LEU A 107 11.88 -15.13 2.93
C LEU A 107 11.33 -14.50 1.63
N LEU A 108 11.76 -15.04 0.49
CA LEU A 108 11.27 -14.58 -0.82
C LEU A 108 9.75 -14.82 -0.95
N ALA A 109 9.27 -15.99 -0.53
CA ALA A 109 7.85 -16.30 -0.50
C ALA A 109 7.06 -15.36 0.43
N ALA A 110 7.61 -15.04 1.60
CA ALA A 110 6.98 -14.10 2.54
C ALA A 110 6.82 -12.70 1.92
N VAL A 111 7.85 -12.16 1.26
CA VAL A 111 7.75 -10.85 0.58
C VAL A 111 6.74 -10.90 -0.57
N ILE A 112 6.75 -11.96 -1.40
CA ILE A 112 5.78 -12.12 -2.49
C ILE A 112 4.35 -12.23 -1.92
N ALA A 113 4.15 -12.95 -0.82
CA ALA A 113 2.86 -13.06 -0.16
C ALA A 113 2.37 -11.71 0.37
N ILE A 114 3.23 -10.90 1.01
CA ILE A 114 2.88 -9.54 1.42
C ILE A 114 2.46 -8.71 0.22
N ILE A 115 3.22 -8.74 -0.87
CA ILE A 115 2.88 -8.03 -2.10
C ILE A 115 1.50 -8.46 -2.61
N ALA A 116 1.25 -9.77 -2.68
CA ALA A 116 0.01 -10.32 -3.24
C ALA A 116 -1.22 -10.05 -2.36
N ILE A 117 -1.08 -10.11 -1.02
CA ILE A 117 -2.20 -9.99 -0.08
C ILE A 117 -2.44 -8.52 0.32
N VAL A 118 -1.38 -7.73 0.45
CA VAL A 118 -1.46 -6.38 1.01
C VAL A 118 -1.36 -5.31 -0.07
N PHE A 119 -0.29 -5.33 -0.88
CA PHE A 119 -0.01 -4.25 -1.82
C PHE A 119 -0.94 -4.29 -3.05
N LEU A 120 -1.04 -5.44 -3.73
CA LEU A 120 -1.83 -5.53 -4.96
C LEU A 120 -3.32 -5.27 -4.73
N PRO A 121 -4.03 -5.91 -3.78
CA PRO A 121 -5.46 -5.68 -3.59
C PRO A 121 -5.79 -4.26 -3.16
N VAL A 122 -4.93 -3.66 -2.34
CA VAL A 122 -5.18 -2.36 -1.72
C VAL A 122 -4.82 -1.21 -2.66
N SER A 123 -3.83 -1.39 -3.54
CA SER A 123 -3.47 -0.38 -4.53
C SER A 123 -4.56 -0.09 -5.54
N PHE A 124 -5.61 -0.93 -5.64
CA PHE A 124 -6.75 -0.68 -6.54
C PHE A 124 -7.63 0.46 -6.08
N PHE A 125 -7.90 0.53 -4.78
CA PHE A 125 -8.94 1.38 -4.25
C PHE A 125 -8.40 2.66 -3.67
N ILE A 126 -7.16 2.66 -3.20
CA ILE A 126 -6.61 3.81 -2.50
C ILE A 126 -5.12 3.91 -2.78
N VAL A 127 -4.77 5.01 -3.38
CA VAL A 127 -3.39 5.44 -3.46
C VAL A 127 -3.11 6.17 -2.16
N GLY A 128 -2.33 5.55 -1.27
CA GLY A 128 -2.11 6.15 0.03
C GLY A 128 -0.72 5.83 0.59
N GLU A 129 -0.32 6.64 1.52
CA GLU A 129 0.98 6.60 2.20
C GLU A 129 1.16 5.29 2.99
N TYR A 130 0.06 4.62 3.39
CA TYR A 130 0.11 3.33 4.08
C TYR A 130 0.79 2.23 3.25
N ASN A 131 0.65 2.25 1.90
CA ASN A 131 1.38 1.34 1.03
C ASN A 131 2.90 1.53 1.16
N THR A 132 3.34 2.76 1.29
CA THR A 132 4.75 3.10 1.56
C THR A 132 5.20 2.55 2.90
N LEU A 133 4.40 2.73 3.97
CA LEU A 133 4.73 2.17 5.27
C LEU A 133 4.85 0.64 5.25
N TYR A 134 3.92 -0.07 4.60
CA TYR A 134 3.93 -1.53 4.60
C TYR A 134 5.09 -2.09 3.78
N ALA A 135 5.41 -1.47 2.65
CA ALA A 135 6.59 -1.82 1.88
C ALA A 135 7.89 -1.52 2.64
N PHE A 136 7.96 -0.36 3.29
CA PHE A 136 9.04 0.03 4.19
C PHE A 136 9.23 -0.98 5.34
N ALA A 137 8.17 -1.32 6.06
CA ALA A 137 8.21 -2.28 7.16
C ALA A 137 8.69 -3.66 6.70
N THR A 138 8.22 -4.09 5.52
CA THR A 138 8.67 -5.34 4.89
C THR A 138 10.17 -5.28 4.60
N PHE A 139 10.67 -4.21 4.01
CA PHE A 139 12.10 -4.06 3.72
C PHE A 139 12.95 -4.04 4.99
N VAL A 140 12.55 -3.26 5.99
CA VAL A 140 13.24 -3.18 7.29
C VAL A 140 13.25 -4.55 7.98
N GLY A 141 12.09 -5.21 8.10
CA GLY A 141 11.97 -6.51 8.74
C GLY A 141 12.80 -7.61 8.07
N ILE A 142 12.75 -7.68 6.73
CA ILE A 142 13.58 -8.65 5.98
C ILE A 142 15.08 -8.33 6.15
N THR A 143 15.48 -7.06 6.10
CA THR A 143 16.89 -6.66 6.22
C THR A 143 17.49 -7.11 7.54
N MET A 144 16.74 -7.05 8.64
CA MET A 144 17.21 -7.48 9.97
C MET A 144 17.61 -8.96 10.05
N PHE A 145 17.06 -9.80 9.19
CA PHE A 145 17.27 -11.26 9.26
C PHE A 145 18.05 -11.85 8.08
N THR A 146 18.51 -11.03 7.15
CA THR A 146 19.29 -11.51 5.99
C THR A 146 20.79 -11.59 6.24
N THR A 147 21.28 -11.17 7.41
CA THR A 147 22.70 -11.22 7.78
C THR A 147 22.88 -11.75 9.20
N ASP A 148 23.93 -12.55 9.43
CA ASP A 148 24.20 -13.15 10.74
C ASP A 148 24.87 -12.19 11.72
N ARG A 149 25.49 -11.12 11.22
CA ARG A 149 26.26 -10.15 12.02
C ARG A 149 25.73 -8.74 11.83
N LEU A 150 25.94 -7.89 12.83
CA LEU A 150 25.65 -6.46 12.72
C LEU A 150 26.67 -5.80 11.76
N LYS A 151 26.18 -5.18 10.71
CA LYS A 151 26.98 -4.43 9.75
C LYS A 151 26.75 -2.94 9.92
N LEU A 152 27.82 -2.16 9.95
CA LEU A 152 27.74 -0.71 10.12
C LEU A 152 26.85 -0.06 9.02
N GLY A 153 27.07 -0.41 7.76
CA GLY A 153 26.26 0.13 6.65
C GLY A 153 24.78 -0.20 6.76
N GLU A 154 24.42 -1.37 7.27
CA GLU A 154 23.00 -1.74 7.52
C GLU A 154 22.45 -0.96 8.72
N GLY A 155 23.22 -0.80 9.80
CA GLY A 155 22.82 0.00 10.95
C GLY A 155 22.56 1.46 10.55
N VAL A 156 23.45 2.07 9.78
CA VAL A 156 23.26 3.43 9.25
C VAL A 156 22.01 3.51 8.38
N LEU A 157 21.81 2.55 7.46
CA LEU A 157 20.61 2.49 6.63
C LEU A 157 19.34 2.38 7.48
N LEU A 158 19.33 1.52 8.50
CA LEU A 158 18.18 1.35 9.39
C LEU A 158 17.92 2.62 10.22
N ALA A 159 18.97 3.34 10.65
CA ALA A 159 18.81 4.62 11.35
C ALA A 159 18.20 5.70 10.43
N LEU A 160 18.64 5.80 9.16
CA LEU A 160 18.05 6.71 8.18
C LEU A 160 16.58 6.36 7.89
N LEU A 161 16.29 5.07 7.75
CA LEU A 161 14.93 4.57 7.60
C LEU A 161 14.10 4.85 8.87
N GLY A 162 14.69 4.70 10.05
CA GLY A 162 14.06 5.08 11.31
C GLY A 162 13.68 6.56 11.35
N ALA A 163 14.56 7.45 10.91
CA ALA A 163 14.24 8.88 10.79
C ALA A 163 13.08 9.13 9.81
N PHE A 164 13.07 8.45 8.66
CA PHE A 164 11.96 8.53 7.71
C PHE A 164 10.64 8.00 8.29
N SER A 165 10.69 7.01 9.20
CA SER A 165 9.51 6.42 9.80
C SER A 165 8.74 7.33 10.77
N ILE A 166 9.37 8.40 11.28
CA ILE A 166 8.78 9.28 12.31
C ILE A 166 7.44 9.89 11.85
N ARG A 167 7.33 10.22 10.56
CA ARG A 167 6.12 10.81 9.97
C ARG A 167 5.75 10.13 8.65
N ILE A 168 5.72 8.81 8.66
CA ILE A 168 5.39 8.03 7.45
C ILE A 168 3.90 7.73 7.34
N TYR A 169 3.25 7.29 8.43
CA TYR A 169 1.83 6.96 8.50
C TYR A 169 1.40 6.54 9.92
N GLU A 170 0.11 6.73 10.27
CA GLU A 170 -0.45 6.43 11.60
C GLU A 170 -0.36 4.95 12.00
N ALA A 171 -0.34 4.02 11.03
CA ALA A 171 -0.20 2.60 11.33
C ALA A 171 1.17 2.23 11.95
N MET A 172 2.11 3.20 12.06
CA MET A 172 3.30 3.04 12.90
C MET A 172 2.95 2.74 14.36
N VAL A 173 1.75 3.05 14.82
CA VAL A 173 1.29 2.74 16.19
C VAL A 173 1.40 1.24 16.52
N TYR A 174 1.21 0.35 15.55
CA TYR A 174 1.33 -1.10 15.75
C TYR A 174 2.49 -1.73 14.96
N VAL A 175 2.90 -1.17 13.83
CA VAL A 175 4.07 -1.62 13.07
C VAL A 175 5.37 -1.27 13.79
N GLY A 176 5.45 -0.06 14.35
CA GLY A 176 6.66 0.44 15.00
C GLY A 176 7.11 -0.41 16.19
N PRO A 177 6.26 -0.79 17.15
CA PRO A 177 6.62 -1.68 18.25
C PRO A 177 7.22 -3.01 17.78
N LEU A 178 6.70 -3.59 16.70
CA LEU A 178 7.27 -4.81 16.12
C LEU A 178 8.69 -4.55 15.59
N LEU A 179 8.90 -3.46 14.84
CA LEU A 179 10.22 -3.10 14.31
C LEU A 179 11.22 -2.82 15.44
N VAL A 180 10.80 -2.14 16.51
CA VAL A 180 11.61 -1.94 17.72
C VAL A 180 12.01 -3.27 18.33
N ALA A 181 11.04 -4.17 18.57
CA ALA A 181 11.29 -5.47 19.16
C ALA A 181 12.25 -6.33 18.33
N MET A 182 12.07 -6.38 17.00
CA MET A 182 12.94 -7.09 16.08
C MET A 182 14.36 -6.52 16.09
N THR A 183 14.50 -5.20 16.12
CA THR A 183 15.79 -4.51 16.14
C THR A 183 16.55 -4.79 17.45
N LEU A 184 15.87 -4.64 18.59
CA LEU A 184 16.44 -4.93 19.90
C LEU A 184 16.84 -6.40 20.05
N TRP A 185 15.99 -7.33 19.57
CA TRP A 185 16.30 -8.74 19.51
C TRP A 185 17.56 -9.03 18.70
N ARG A 186 17.69 -8.36 17.56
CA ARG A 186 18.88 -8.49 16.71
C ARG A 186 20.16 -8.04 17.40
N VAL A 187 20.12 -6.88 18.08
CA VAL A 187 21.26 -6.38 18.88
C VAL A 187 21.59 -7.33 20.02
N TRP A 188 20.58 -7.81 20.76
CA TRP A 188 20.77 -8.74 21.87
C TRP A 188 21.42 -10.06 21.43
N LEU A 189 21.03 -10.64 20.31
CA LEU A 189 21.65 -11.85 19.77
C LEU A 189 23.14 -11.63 19.42
N SER A 190 23.46 -10.46 18.87
CA SER A 190 24.81 -10.15 18.42
C SER A 190 25.74 -9.69 19.54
N ALA A 191 25.20 -9.10 20.63
CA ALA A 191 25.98 -8.60 21.75
C ALA A 191 26.74 -9.69 22.55
N ARG A 192 26.31 -10.96 22.41
CA ARG A 192 26.94 -12.09 23.07
C ARG A 192 28.26 -12.45 22.39
N GLY A 193 29.37 -11.79 22.81
CA GLY A 193 30.73 -12.03 22.29
C GLY A 193 31.16 -11.14 21.12
N ALA A 194 30.50 -9.98 20.95
CA ALA A 194 30.77 -9.05 19.85
C ALA A 194 32.17 -8.42 19.91
N PRO A 195 32.92 -8.37 18.80
CA PRO A 195 34.13 -7.56 18.68
C PRO A 195 33.82 -6.06 18.67
N ALA A 196 34.78 -5.21 19.05
CA ALA A 196 34.59 -3.76 19.16
C ALA A 196 33.95 -3.07 17.91
N ARG A 197 34.21 -3.62 16.71
CA ARG A 197 33.58 -3.15 15.44
C ARG A 197 32.06 -3.29 15.43
N GLU A 198 31.54 -4.30 16.11
CA GLU A 198 30.10 -4.53 16.18
C GLU A 198 29.41 -3.60 17.18
N LEU A 199 30.12 -3.00 18.12
CA LEU A 199 29.57 -2.01 19.05
C LEU A 199 29.14 -0.74 18.32
N VAL A 200 29.92 -0.25 17.34
CA VAL A 200 29.53 0.91 16.53
C VAL A 200 28.31 0.58 15.66
N ALA A 201 28.27 -0.62 15.08
CA ALA A 201 27.08 -1.06 14.35
C ALA A 201 25.86 -1.15 15.28
N ALA A 202 26.03 -1.76 16.48
CA ALA A 202 24.96 -1.87 17.48
C ALA A 202 24.39 -0.51 17.89
N PHE A 203 25.23 0.52 18.01
CA PHE A 203 24.76 1.89 18.26
C PHE A 203 23.77 2.36 17.20
N PHE A 204 24.04 2.18 15.90
CA PHE A 204 23.13 2.59 14.84
C PHE A 204 21.84 1.75 14.81
N TYR A 205 21.89 0.47 15.15
CA TYR A 205 20.68 -0.36 15.32
C TYR A 205 19.84 0.13 16.51
N LEU A 206 20.48 0.49 17.64
CA LEU A 206 19.77 1.06 18.79
C LEU A 206 19.16 2.44 18.46
N LEU A 207 19.90 3.27 17.72
CA LEU A 207 19.38 4.53 17.19
C LEU A 207 18.18 4.28 16.28
N ALA A 208 18.23 3.29 15.39
CA ALA A 208 17.08 2.92 14.56
C ALA A 208 15.88 2.48 15.42
N ALA A 209 16.09 1.65 16.46
CA ALA A 209 15.03 1.25 17.37
C ALA A 209 14.41 2.46 18.08
N ALA A 210 15.22 3.41 18.55
CA ALA A 210 14.74 4.65 19.17
C ALA A 210 13.91 5.49 18.19
N LEU A 211 14.35 5.61 16.93
CA LEU A 211 13.63 6.33 15.87
C LEU A 211 12.33 5.65 15.46
N PHE A 212 12.28 4.30 15.38
CA PHE A 212 11.01 3.56 15.19
C PHE A 212 10.07 3.78 16.38
N GLY A 213 10.61 3.83 17.62
CA GLY A 213 9.85 4.18 18.82
C GLY A 213 9.29 5.61 18.76
N ALA A 214 10.09 6.57 18.30
CA ALA A 214 9.65 7.95 18.07
C ALA A 214 8.52 8.00 17.02
N GLY A 215 8.64 7.27 15.91
CA GLY A 215 7.58 7.14 14.91
C GLY A 215 6.29 6.53 15.49
N THR A 216 6.43 5.52 16.35
CA THR A 216 5.29 4.95 17.11
C THR A 216 4.61 6.00 17.98
N TRP A 217 5.41 6.78 18.69
CA TRP A 217 4.89 7.84 19.56
C TRP A 217 4.15 8.93 18.78
N VAL A 218 4.76 9.44 17.69
CA VAL A 218 4.11 10.45 16.83
C VAL A 218 2.80 9.92 16.24
N ALA A 219 2.77 8.65 15.81
CA ALA A 219 1.56 8.03 15.31
C ALA A 219 0.49 7.89 16.41
N TYR A 220 0.86 7.46 17.61
CA TYR A 220 -0.03 7.38 18.76
C TYR A 220 -0.59 8.75 19.16
N ASP A 221 0.27 9.76 19.27
CA ASP A 221 -0.13 11.11 19.62
C ASP A 221 -1.12 11.70 18.61
N SER A 222 -0.89 11.46 17.31
CA SER A 222 -1.79 11.92 16.25
C SER A 222 -3.17 11.25 16.26
N ILE A 223 -3.27 10.05 16.82
CA ILE A 223 -4.53 9.32 16.99
C ILE A 223 -5.29 9.83 18.23
N VAL A 224 -4.57 10.04 19.35
CA VAL A 224 -5.17 10.48 20.62
C VAL A 224 -5.52 11.96 20.59
N HIS A 225 -4.69 12.77 19.91
CA HIS A 225 -4.88 14.21 19.76
C HIS A 225 -5.01 14.56 18.27
N PRO A 226 -6.17 14.23 17.63
CA PRO A 226 -6.38 14.52 16.22
C PRO A 226 -6.28 16.02 15.97
N PHE A 227 -5.56 16.41 14.92
CA PHE A 227 -5.24 17.82 14.66
C PHE A 227 -6.43 18.64 14.17
N ASN A 228 -7.55 17.99 13.76
CA ASN A 228 -8.81 18.64 13.42
C ASN A 228 -10.01 17.70 13.66
N ALA A 229 -11.23 18.26 13.62
CA ALA A 229 -12.48 17.52 13.83
C ALA A 229 -12.70 16.39 12.81
N LEU A 230 -12.27 16.59 11.56
CA LEU A 230 -12.37 15.58 10.49
C LEU A 230 -11.52 14.35 10.82
N SER A 231 -10.30 14.56 11.32
CA SER A 231 -9.43 13.46 11.76
C SER A 231 -10.02 12.66 12.94
N ALA A 232 -10.76 13.32 13.83
CA ALA A 232 -11.45 12.64 14.93
C ALA A 232 -12.59 11.74 14.42
N LEU A 233 -13.39 12.22 13.47
CA LEU A 233 -14.47 11.45 12.85
C LEU A 233 -13.94 10.24 12.10
N HIS A 234 -12.84 10.40 11.35
CA HIS A 234 -12.21 9.28 10.64
C HIS A 234 -11.68 8.20 11.58
N LEU A 235 -11.27 8.56 12.79
CA LEU A 235 -10.85 7.59 13.80
C LEU A 235 -12.03 6.75 14.27
N ASP A 236 -13.18 7.38 14.59
CA ASP A 236 -14.38 6.68 15.02
C ASP A 236 -14.90 5.73 13.94
N ASP A 237 -14.94 6.18 12.68
CA ASP A 237 -15.29 5.36 11.53
C ASP A 237 -14.33 4.16 11.38
N THR A 238 -13.03 4.39 11.53
CA THR A 238 -12.01 3.33 11.45
C THR A 238 -12.20 2.29 12.54
N LEU A 239 -12.46 2.73 13.77
CA LEU A 239 -12.70 1.84 14.91
C LEU A 239 -14.02 1.06 14.75
N GLN A 240 -15.08 1.73 14.28
CA GLN A 240 -16.36 1.09 14.03
C GLN A 240 -16.25 0.05 12.91
N GLN A 241 -15.58 0.37 11.81
CA GLN A 241 -15.33 -0.57 10.73
C GLN A 241 -14.39 -1.71 11.16
N ALA A 242 -13.38 -1.44 11.99
CA ALA A 242 -12.53 -2.48 12.54
C ALA A 242 -13.28 -3.45 13.46
N ARG A 243 -14.33 -3.00 14.18
CA ARG A 243 -15.23 -3.88 14.95
C ARG A 243 -16.10 -4.76 14.05
N ASN A 244 -16.44 -4.26 12.85
CA ASN A 244 -17.32 -4.94 11.91
C ASN A 244 -16.55 -5.66 10.77
N PHE A 245 -15.27 -5.94 10.96
CA PHE A 245 -14.41 -6.53 9.90
C PHE A 245 -14.92 -7.86 9.35
N TRP A 246 -15.70 -8.63 10.10
CA TRP A 246 -16.31 -9.89 9.67
C TRP A 246 -17.37 -9.72 8.56
N HIS A 247 -17.90 -8.53 8.39
CA HIS A 247 -18.86 -8.22 7.32
C HIS A 247 -18.20 -7.59 6.10
N ASN A 248 -16.89 -7.76 5.98
CA ASN A 248 -16.10 -7.19 4.92
C ASN A 248 -15.73 -8.28 3.92
N MET A 249 -16.18 -8.13 2.66
CA MET A 249 -15.88 -9.11 1.61
C MET A 249 -14.38 -9.29 1.36
N GLN A 250 -13.57 -8.25 1.54
CA GLN A 250 -12.13 -8.37 1.40
C GLN A 250 -11.55 -9.28 2.49
N PHE A 251 -12.08 -9.21 3.71
CA PHE A 251 -11.76 -10.16 4.76
C PHE A 251 -12.18 -11.57 4.33
N ASP A 252 -13.42 -11.74 3.91
CA ASP A 252 -13.96 -13.06 3.57
C ASP A 252 -13.20 -13.72 2.41
N PHE A 253 -12.84 -12.97 1.37
CA PHE A 253 -12.20 -13.51 0.17
C PHE A 253 -10.66 -13.54 0.20
N VAL A 254 -10.01 -12.68 0.97
CA VAL A 254 -8.54 -12.61 1.00
C VAL A 254 -7.99 -13.05 2.35
N PHE A 255 -8.43 -12.42 3.43
CA PHE A 255 -7.90 -12.69 4.77
C PHE A 255 -8.46 -13.97 5.39
N GLY A 256 -9.73 -14.30 5.15
CA GLY A 256 -10.34 -15.53 5.65
C GLY A 256 -9.60 -16.76 5.11
N PRO A 257 -9.44 -16.94 3.80
CA PRO A 257 -8.64 -18.02 3.22
C PRO A 257 -7.18 -18.01 3.69
N ALA A 258 -6.55 -16.84 3.81
CA ALA A 258 -5.17 -16.74 4.33
C ALA A 258 -5.08 -17.23 5.77
N LEU A 259 -6.04 -16.85 6.62
CA LEU A 259 -6.13 -17.32 8.01
C LEU A 259 -6.33 -18.83 8.08
N VAL A 260 -7.22 -19.39 7.25
CA VAL A 260 -7.43 -20.85 7.17
C VAL A 260 -6.13 -21.57 6.81
N VAL A 261 -5.37 -21.05 5.84
CA VAL A 261 -4.08 -21.64 5.44
C VAL A 261 -3.08 -21.57 6.60
N VAL A 262 -3.01 -20.46 7.33
CA VAL A 262 -2.13 -20.30 8.49
C VAL A 262 -2.52 -21.27 9.61
N VAL A 263 -3.77 -21.31 10.01
CA VAL A 263 -4.28 -22.23 11.04
C VAL A 263 -3.98 -23.67 10.66
N TRP A 264 -4.27 -24.03 9.42
CA TRP A 264 -4.00 -25.36 8.91
C TRP A 264 -2.51 -25.70 8.90
N ALA A 265 -1.63 -24.78 8.49
CA ALA A 265 -0.17 -24.97 8.55
C ALA A 265 0.33 -25.18 9.98
N VAL A 266 -0.30 -24.54 10.98
CA VAL A 266 0.03 -24.73 12.39
C VAL A 266 -0.47 -26.09 12.91
N VAL A 267 -1.70 -26.48 12.55
CA VAL A 267 -2.33 -27.73 13.03
C VAL A 267 -1.74 -28.96 12.34
N ARG A 268 -1.44 -28.86 11.04
CA ARG A 268 -0.89 -29.96 10.22
C ARG A 268 0.40 -29.58 9.52
N PRO A 269 1.47 -29.29 10.26
CA PRO A 269 2.73 -28.80 9.68
C PRO A 269 3.36 -29.78 8.68
N ALA A 270 3.19 -31.08 8.86
CA ALA A 270 3.72 -32.10 7.96
C ALA A 270 3.15 -31.97 6.53
N ASP A 271 1.92 -31.47 6.39
CA ASP A 271 1.28 -31.27 5.10
C ASP A 271 1.99 -30.21 4.23
N LEU A 272 2.71 -29.26 4.86
CA LEU A 272 3.54 -28.29 4.13
C LEU A 272 4.63 -28.95 3.27
N ALA A 273 5.04 -30.15 3.63
CA ALA A 273 5.97 -30.94 2.83
C ALA A 273 5.30 -31.71 1.69
N THR A 274 3.98 -31.74 1.61
CA THR A 274 3.21 -32.48 0.58
C THR A 274 2.67 -31.52 -0.49
N ILE A 275 2.26 -32.04 -1.65
CA ILE A 275 1.71 -31.20 -2.72
C ILE A 275 0.20 -30.99 -2.60
N ARG A 276 -0.48 -31.89 -1.89
CA ARG A 276 -1.95 -31.94 -1.85
C ARG A 276 -2.59 -30.62 -1.42
N PRO A 277 -2.15 -29.96 -0.34
CA PRO A 277 -2.72 -28.71 0.11
C PRO A 277 -2.50 -27.55 -0.86
N TYR A 278 -1.33 -27.47 -1.49
CA TYR A 278 -1.04 -26.45 -2.47
C TYR A 278 -1.92 -26.58 -3.73
N ARG A 279 -2.34 -27.80 -4.09
CA ARG A 279 -3.31 -28.00 -5.17
C ARG A 279 -4.67 -27.42 -4.82
N TRP A 280 -5.20 -27.67 -3.63
CA TRP A 280 -6.48 -27.10 -3.19
C TRP A 280 -6.42 -25.58 -3.05
N ALA A 281 -5.33 -25.06 -2.48
CA ALA A 281 -5.12 -23.63 -2.40
C ALA A 281 -4.99 -22.97 -3.78
N ALA A 282 -4.34 -23.61 -4.75
CA ALA A 282 -4.24 -23.13 -6.13
C ALA A 282 -5.61 -23.12 -6.84
N ILE A 283 -6.47 -24.12 -6.59
CA ILE A 283 -7.84 -24.12 -7.07
C ILE A 283 -8.63 -22.94 -6.48
N GLY A 284 -8.51 -22.70 -5.17
CA GLY A 284 -9.12 -21.55 -4.52
C GLY A 284 -8.65 -20.21 -5.10
N LEU A 285 -7.35 -20.07 -5.36
CA LEU A 285 -6.79 -18.89 -6.05
C LEU A 285 -7.33 -18.75 -7.48
N GLY A 286 -7.51 -19.86 -8.20
CA GLY A 286 -8.13 -19.86 -9.54
C GLY A 286 -9.59 -19.38 -9.51
N ILE A 287 -10.37 -19.81 -8.53
CA ILE A 287 -11.74 -19.35 -8.33
C ILE A 287 -11.73 -17.85 -8.00
N LEU A 288 -10.83 -17.38 -7.12
CA LEU A 288 -10.68 -15.99 -6.80
C LEU A 288 -10.31 -15.15 -8.03
N ALA A 289 -9.40 -15.64 -8.87
CA ALA A 289 -9.00 -14.97 -10.11
C ALA A 289 -10.17 -14.83 -11.11
N LEU A 290 -11.08 -15.79 -11.13
CA LEU A 290 -12.26 -15.78 -12.00
C LEU A 290 -13.46 -15.05 -11.38
N SER A 291 -13.42 -14.73 -10.09
CA SER A 291 -14.55 -14.13 -9.37
C SER A 291 -15.04 -12.81 -9.98
N PRO A 292 -14.18 -11.89 -10.51
CA PRO A 292 -14.65 -10.69 -11.18
C PRO A 292 -15.48 -10.96 -12.44
N LEU A 293 -15.21 -12.10 -13.11
CA LEU A 293 -15.97 -12.53 -14.29
C LEU A 293 -17.28 -13.24 -13.91
N LEU A 294 -17.28 -13.95 -12.77
CA LEU A 294 -18.41 -14.76 -12.32
C LEU A 294 -19.43 -13.95 -11.50
N ALA A 295 -19.00 -12.93 -10.81
CA ALA A 295 -19.83 -12.17 -9.88
C ALA A 295 -20.48 -10.92 -10.51
N PHE A 296 -20.51 -10.82 -11.83
CA PHE A 296 -21.20 -9.74 -12.52
C PHE A 296 -20.88 -8.35 -11.94
N GLY A 297 -19.63 -7.96 -12.01
CA GLY A 297 -19.07 -6.60 -11.81
C GLY A 297 -19.53 -5.84 -10.56
N ASP A 298 -20.83 -5.75 -10.36
CA ASP A 298 -21.49 -4.85 -9.44
C ASP A 298 -21.47 -5.30 -7.97
N THR A 299 -21.62 -6.59 -7.70
CA THR A 299 -21.84 -7.08 -6.32
C THR A 299 -20.55 -7.39 -5.55
N LEU A 300 -19.47 -7.76 -6.24
CA LEU A 300 -18.20 -8.11 -5.58
C LEU A 300 -17.34 -6.87 -5.27
N ILE A 301 -17.50 -5.86 -6.08
CA ILE A 301 -16.70 -4.65 -6.01
C ILE A 301 -17.29 -3.66 -5.01
N ARG A 302 -18.62 -3.58 -4.91
CA ARG A 302 -19.36 -2.71 -4.01
C ARG A 302 -18.92 -2.75 -2.54
N PRO A 303 -18.75 -3.91 -1.90
CA PRO A 303 -18.32 -3.97 -0.52
C PRO A 303 -16.85 -3.64 -0.31
N LEU A 304 -16.00 -3.86 -1.33
CA LEU A 304 -14.55 -3.62 -1.22
C LEU A 304 -14.20 -2.13 -1.07
N ALA A 305 -14.92 -1.24 -1.72
CA ALA A 305 -14.66 0.19 -1.65
C ALA A 305 -15.08 0.81 -0.30
N LYS A 306 -16.25 0.44 0.23
CA LYS A 306 -16.69 0.91 1.56
C LYS A 306 -15.85 0.37 2.71
N SER A 307 -15.03 -0.63 2.47
CA SER A 307 -14.17 -1.25 3.47
C SER A 307 -12.70 -0.79 3.43
N GLN A 308 -12.43 0.31 2.75
CA GLN A 308 -11.07 0.84 2.58
C GLN A 308 -10.30 1.01 3.91
N TYR A 309 -10.94 1.51 4.96
CA TYR A 309 -10.31 1.68 6.27
C TYR A 309 -9.97 0.35 6.94
N VAL A 310 -10.86 -0.62 6.85
CA VAL A 310 -10.61 -1.98 7.33
C VAL A 310 -9.43 -2.60 6.57
N SER A 311 -9.40 -2.46 5.25
CA SER A 311 -8.33 -2.98 4.40
C SER A 311 -6.97 -2.39 4.77
N ARG A 312 -6.92 -1.08 5.07
CA ARG A 312 -5.69 -0.41 5.55
C ARG A 312 -5.18 -1.02 6.85
N VAL A 313 -6.05 -1.17 7.86
CA VAL A 313 -5.67 -1.74 9.16
C VAL A 313 -5.30 -3.21 9.02
N MET A 314 -6.14 -4.01 8.35
CA MET A 314 -5.92 -5.44 8.17
C MET A 314 -4.65 -5.73 7.36
N GLY A 315 -4.37 -4.95 6.32
CA GLY A 315 -3.13 -5.06 5.55
C GLY A 315 -1.90 -4.91 6.44
N GLY A 316 -1.89 -3.92 7.31
CA GLY A 316 -0.80 -3.72 8.27
C GLY A 316 -0.68 -4.86 9.29
N MET A 317 -1.81 -5.38 9.79
CA MET A 317 -1.80 -6.54 10.71
C MET A 317 -1.23 -7.78 10.02
N VAL A 318 -1.55 -8.00 8.73
CA VAL A 318 -0.99 -9.11 7.94
C VAL A 318 0.51 -8.93 7.74
N VAL A 319 0.99 -7.72 7.45
CA VAL A 319 2.43 -7.43 7.39
C VAL A 319 3.10 -7.79 8.71
N CYS A 320 2.56 -7.32 9.84
CA CYS A 320 3.09 -7.64 11.15
C CYS A 320 3.10 -9.15 11.42
N ALA A 321 2.02 -9.86 11.08
CA ALA A 321 1.93 -11.31 11.27
C ALA A 321 2.97 -12.07 10.43
N ILE A 322 3.13 -11.71 9.14
CA ILE A 322 4.13 -12.34 8.27
C ILE A 322 5.55 -12.00 8.74
N LEU A 323 5.83 -10.76 9.16
CA LEU A 323 7.13 -10.39 9.72
C LEU A 323 7.42 -11.12 11.04
N MET A 324 6.44 -11.34 11.90
CA MET A 324 6.61 -12.21 13.08
C MET A 324 6.94 -13.65 12.69
N LEU A 325 6.26 -14.20 11.68
CA LEU A 325 6.58 -15.54 11.16
C LEU A 325 8.01 -15.61 10.59
N VAL A 326 8.46 -14.58 9.87
CA VAL A 326 9.84 -14.44 9.41
C VAL A 326 10.80 -14.39 10.59
N TRP A 327 10.48 -13.62 11.62
CA TRP A 327 11.29 -13.57 12.84
C TRP A 327 11.41 -14.95 13.51
N PHE A 328 10.28 -15.67 13.67
CA PHE A 328 10.29 -17.05 14.18
C PHE A 328 11.12 -18.00 13.30
N TYR A 329 10.98 -17.88 11.98
CA TYR A 329 11.73 -18.70 11.03
C TYR A 329 13.24 -18.46 11.11
N CYS A 330 13.69 -17.22 11.18
CA CYS A 330 15.11 -16.84 11.16
C CYS A 330 15.80 -16.90 12.53
N SER A 331 15.05 -17.07 13.62
CA SER A 331 15.60 -17.12 14.98
C SER A 331 15.57 -18.54 15.55
N SER A 332 16.26 -18.76 16.68
CA SER A 332 16.17 -20.04 17.41
C SER A 332 14.75 -20.38 17.88
N LEU A 333 13.81 -19.44 17.75
CA LEU A 333 12.40 -19.65 18.09
C LEU A 333 11.68 -20.60 17.12
N HIS A 334 12.21 -20.84 15.92
CA HIS A 334 11.63 -21.79 14.96
C HIS A 334 11.46 -23.20 15.53
N VAL A 335 12.31 -23.61 16.46
CA VAL A 335 12.22 -24.93 17.12
C VAL A 335 10.91 -25.11 17.89
N ARG A 336 10.27 -24.01 18.31
CA ARG A 336 9.00 -24.03 19.05
C ARG A 336 7.77 -24.20 18.13
N LEU A 337 7.90 -23.90 16.84
CA LEU A 337 6.82 -24.02 15.87
C LEU A 337 7.16 -25.08 14.83
N LYS A 338 6.52 -26.25 14.91
CA LYS A 338 6.73 -27.38 13.99
C LYS A 338 6.63 -26.99 12.50
N ALA A 339 5.73 -26.06 12.16
CA ALA A 339 5.58 -25.54 10.80
C ALA A 339 6.87 -24.86 10.29
N MET A 340 7.55 -24.08 11.15
CA MET A 340 8.80 -23.43 10.79
C MET A 340 9.93 -24.44 10.59
N VAL A 341 9.98 -25.48 11.40
CA VAL A 341 10.94 -26.58 11.23
C VAL A 341 10.76 -27.28 9.87
N VAL A 342 9.51 -27.52 9.47
CA VAL A 342 9.20 -28.13 8.15
C VAL A 342 9.62 -27.20 7.01
N LEU A 343 9.45 -25.89 7.13
CA LEU A 343 9.85 -24.93 6.10
C LEU A 343 11.37 -24.81 5.90
N HIS A 344 12.19 -25.26 6.85
CA HIS A 344 13.65 -25.41 6.64
C HIS A 344 14.00 -26.56 5.69
N GLN A 345 13.06 -27.48 5.43
CA GLN A 345 13.26 -28.54 4.47
C GLN A 345 13.15 -28.02 3.03
N PRO A 346 14.14 -28.24 2.16
CA PRO A 346 14.15 -27.70 0.80
C PRO A 346 12.89 -27.99 -0.03
N PRO A 347 12.26 -29.19 0.04
CA PRO A 347 11.03 -29.48 -0.69
C PRO A 347 9.84 -28.62 -0.24
N ALA A 348 9.68 -28.42 1.07
CA ALA A 348 8.60 -27.59 1.62
C ALA A 348 8.79 -26.11 1.28
N ALA A 349 10.00 -25.59 1.48
CA ALA A 349 10.35 -24.21 1.14
C ALA A 349 10.08 -23.87 -0.34
N ARG A 350 10.48 -24.78 -1.26
CA ARG A 350 10.25 -24.58 -2.70
C ARG A 350 8.76 -24.64 -3.09
N ARG A 351 7.97 -25.49 -2.43
CA ARG A 351 6.52 -25.55 -2.66
C ARG A 351 5.84 -24.29 -2.15
N PHE A 352 6.25 -23.83 -0.97
CA PHE A 352 5.75 -22.58 -0.42
C PHE A 352 6.06 -21.38 -1.33
N LEU A 353 7.28 -21.28 -1.86
CA LEU A 353 7.66 -20.28 -2.84
C LEU A 353 6.83 -20.38 -4.13
N ALA A 354 6.64 -21.59 -4.66
CA ALA A 354 5.83 -21.82 -5.86
C ALA A 354 4.39 -21.35 -5.65
N PHE A 355 3.81 -21.65 -4.49
CA PHE A 355 2.48 -21.21 -4.12
C PHE A 355 2.40 -19.68 -3.99
N ALA A 356 3.36 -19.05 -3.29
CA ALA A 356 3.43 -17.59 -3.17
C ALA A 356 3.50 -16.89 -4.54
N CYS A 357 4.20 -17.47 -5.52
CA CYS A 357 4.25 -16.95 -6.89
C CYS A 357 2.90 -17.03 -7.64
N LEU A 358 1.98 -17.90 -7.24
CA LEU A 358 0.63 -17.97 -7.82
C LEU A 358 -0.32 -16.91 -7.25
N MET A 359 -0.08 -16.45 -6.02
CA MET A 359 -0.98 -15.51 -5.34
C MET A 359 -1.19 -14.18 -6.11
N PRO A 360 -0.16 -13.51 -6.64
CA PRO A 360 -0.35 -12.31 -7.44
C PRO A 360 -1.26 -12.52 -8.64
N LEU A 361 -1.19 -13.69 -9.28
CA LEU A 361 -2.01 -14.01 -10.47
C LEU A 361 -3.49 -14.06 -10.16
N ALA A 362 -3.88 -14.36 -8.92
CA ALA A 362 -5.27 -14.35 -8.49
C ALA A 362 -5.87 -12.93 -8.40
N VAL A 363 -5.02 -11.92 -8.24
CA VAL A 363 -5.44 -10.52 -8.06
C VAL A 363 -5.41 -9.74 -9.38
N LEU A 364 -4.54 -10.10 -10.31
CA LEU A 364 -4.36 -9.42 -11.59
C LEU A 364 -5.64 -9.21 -12.40
N PRO A 365 -6.58 -10.19 -12.54
CA PRO A 365 -7.80 -9.97 -13.31
C PRO A 365 -8.65 -8.81 -12.76
N SER A 366 -8.76 -8.70 -11.44
CA SER A 366 -9.46 -7.58 -10.79
C SER A 366 -8.76 -6.25 -11.05
N ASP A 367 -7.42 -6.23 -11.03
CA ASP A 367 -6.63 -5.03 -11.35
C ASP A 367 -6.86 -4.55 -12.78
N ILE A 368 -6.79 -5.44 -13.74
CA ILE A 368 -7.02 -5.12 -15.16
C ILE A 368 -8.43 -4.54 -15.34
N PHE A 369 -9.45 -5.18 -14.75
CA PHE A 369 -10.82 -4.70 -14.82
C PHE A 369 -10.98 -3.30 -14.22
N LEU A 370 -10.45 -3.07 -13.02
CA LEU A 370 -10.54 -1.77 -12.36
C LEU A 370 -9.74 -0.69 -13.07
N SER A 371 -8.59 -1.03 -13.63
CA SER A 371 -7.79 -0.10 -14.43
C SER A 371 -8.53 0.35 -15.69
N HIS A 372 -9.26 -0.56 -16.34
CA HIS A 372 -10.10 -0.23 -17.49
C HIS A 372 -11.27 0.66 -17.07
N SER A 373 -11.97 0.30 -16.00
CA SER A 373 -13.07 1.11 -15.46
C SER A 373 -12.59 2.52 -15.07
N TRP A 374 -11.41 2.62 -14.47
CA TRP A 374 -10.79 3.91 -14.12
C TRP A 374 -10.57 4.81 -15.35
N THR A 375 -10.00 4.28 -16.42
CA THR A 375 -9.77 5.08 -17.63
C THR A 375 -11.07 5.58 -18.23
N THR A 376 -12.10 4.72 -18.30
CA THR A 376 -13.43 5.11 -18.77
C THR A 376 -14.06 6.16 -17.88
N PHE A 377 -13.93 6.04 -16.55
CA PHE A 377 -14.45 7.02 -15.60
C PHE A 377 -13.81 8.41 -15.75
N VAL A 378 -12.49 8.47 -15.93
CA VAL A 378 -11.78 9.73 -16.19
C VAL A 378 -12.24 10.35 -17.52
N ASP A 379 -12.43 9.54 -18.56
CA ASP A 379 -12.91 10.00 -19.87
C ASP A 379 -14.36 10.51 -19.80
N ASP A 380 -15.25 9.82 -19.06
CA ASP A 380 -16.62 10.28 -18.81
C ASP A 380 -16.61 11.59 -18.02
N THR A 381 -15.78 11.73 -16.99
CA THR A 381 -15.63 13.00 -16.25
C THR A 381 -15.24 14.14 -17.19
N ARG A 382 -14.25 13.90 -18.07
CA ARG A 382 -13.82 14.91 -19.06
C ARG A 382 -14.90 15.26 -20.06
N ALA A 383 -15.70 14.28 -20.47
CA ALA A 383 -16.82 14.52 -21.38
C ALA A 383 -17.91 15.39 -20.73
N GLU A 384 -18.21 15.17 -19.46
CA GLU A 384 -19.20 15.96 -18.72
C GLU A 384 -18.74 17.41 -18.51
N ILE A 385 -17.50 17.64 -18.08
CA ILE A 385 -17.00 19.00 -17.82
C ILE A 385 -16.87 19.88 -19.09
N ARG A 386 -16.81 19.26 -20.28
CA ARG A 386 -16.87 20.01 -21.56
C ARG A 386 -18.17 20.73 -21.79
N ARG A 387 -19.23 20.38 -21.05
CA ARG A 387 -20.52 21.08 -21.11
C ARG A 387 -20.44 22.52 -20.58
N GLY A 388 -19.39 22.81 -19.81
CA GLY A 388 -19.16 24.12 -19.20
C GLY A 388 -20.08 24.42 -18.02
N GLY A 389 -19.70 25.42 -17.22
CA GLY A 389 -20.48 25.90 -16.09
C GLY A 389 -20.56 24.94 -14.91
N ILE A 390 -21.52 25.19 -14.02
CA ILE A 390 -21.74 24.36 -12.82
C ILE A 390 -22.70 23.23 -13.19
N ILE A 391 -22.25 21.98 -12.95
CA ILE A 391 -22.97 20.76 -13.30
C ILE A 391 -23.26 20.00 -12.01
N ALA A 392 -24.55 19.73 -11.74
CA ALA A 392 -24.91 18.87 -10.61
C ALA A 392 -24.49 17.42 -10.90
N PHE A 393 -23.94 16.74 -9.90
CA PHE A 393 -23.47 15.36 -10.06
C PHE A 393 -24.59 14.44 -10.58
N GLU A 394 -25.81 14.61 -10.09
CA GLU A 394 -26.99 13.84 -10.47
C GLU A 394 -27.34 13.97 -11.96
N ASP A 395 -26.98 15.08 -12.59
CA ASP A 395 -27.21 15.37 -14.02
C ASP A 395 -26.12 14.80 -14.92
N THR A 396 -25.10 14.15 -14.35
CA THR A 396 -24.00 13.55 -15.08
C THR A 396 -24.20 12.06 -15.32
N LYS A 397 -23.48 11.51 -16.30
CA LYS A 397 -23.38 10.06 -16.48
C LYS A 397 -22.70 9.40 -15.27
N LEU A 398 -21.88 10.14 -14.53
CA LEU A 398 -21.13 9.63 -13.39
C LEU A 398 -22.05 9.17 -12.26
N SER A 399 -23.25 9.77 -12.13
CA SER A 399 -24.26 9.37 -11.15
C SER A 399 -24.80 7.95 -11.37
N LYS A 400 -24.60 7.40 -12.57
CA LYS A 400 -24.98 6.02 -12.92
C LYS A 400 -23.86 5.00 -12.73
N TRP A 401 -22.64 5.49 -12.46
CA TRP A 401 -21.54 4.61 -12.11
C TRP A 401 -21.81 3.96 -10.76
N PRO A 402 -21.42 2.70 -10.58
CA PRO A 402 -21.55 2.06 -9.28
C PRO A 402 -20.85 2.90 -8.21
N ASP A 403 -21.62 3.35 -7.20
CA ASP A 403 -21.24 4.27 -6.09
C ASP A 403 -19.90 3.98 -5.41
N ILE A 404 -19.21 3.01 -5.83
CA ILE A 404 -18.36 2.27 -4.95
C ILE A 404 -16.93 2.22 -5.39
N LEU A 405 -16.71 2.34 -6.68
CA LEU A 405 -15.39 2.10 -7.20
C LEU A 405 -14.63 3.35 -7.51
N LEU A 406 -15.31 4.34 -7.99
CA LEU A 406 -14.64 5.43 -8.65
C LEU A 406 -15.21 6.78 -8.25
N VAL A 407 -16.43 6.80 -7.69
CA VAL A 407 -17.15 8.00 -7.31
C VAL A 407 -17.03 8.22 -5.80
N GLU A 408 -16.19 9.18 -5.44
CA GLU A 408 -16.16 9.76 -4.10
C GLU A 408 -16.70 11.17 -4.22
N ASP A 409 -17.93 11.40 -3.80
CA ASP A 409 -18.69 12.63 -4.04
C ASP A 409 -17.93 13.90 -3.63
N TRP A 410 -17.24 13.84 -2.49
CA TRP A 410 -16.48 14.97 -1.95
C TRP A 410 -15.28 15.40 -2.82
N VAL A 411 -14.84 14.57 -3.78
CA VAL A 411 -13.70 14.85 -4.66
C VAL A 411 -14.14 15.37 -6.04
N MET A 412 -15.43 15.31 -6.37
CA MET A 412 -15.92 15.62 -7.73
C MET A 412 -15.49 16.99 -8.25
N SER A 413 -15.50 18.01 -7.41
CA SER A 413 -15.07 19.35 -7.81
C SER A 413 -13.57 19.41 -8.11
N THR A 414 -12.72 18.86 -7.23
CA THR A 414 -11.28 18.80 -7.46
C THR A 414 -10.89 17.88 -8.61
N GLN A 415 -11.62 16.78 -8.81
CA GLN A 415 -11.47 15.91 -9.97
C GLN A 415 -11.76 16.67 -11.26
N SER A 416 -12.88 17.41 -11.32
CA SER A 416 -13.23 18.23 -12.48
C SER A 416 -12.12 19.21 -12.84
N ILE A 417 -11.54 19.89 -11.83
CA ILE A 417 -10.44 20.84 -12.02
C ILE A 417 -9.17 20.12 -12.51
N ALA A 418 -8.82 18.97 -11.90
CA ALA A 418 -7.61 18.24 -12.23
C ALA A 418 -7.57 17.70 -13.66
N VAL A 419 -8.74 17.36 -14.24
CA VAL A 419 -8.84 16.81 -15.61
C VAL A 419 -9.31 17.83 -16.65
N ARG A 420 -9.41 19.11 -16.27
CA ARG A 420 -9.87 20.20 -17.12
C ARG A 420 -8.90 20.44 -18.28
N GLY A 421 -9.43 20.49 -19.50
CA GLY A 421 -8.69 20.94 -20.68
C GLY A 421 -8.66 22.47 -20.81
N SER A 422 -7.96 22.97 -21.81
CA SER A 422 -7.91 24.42 -22.13
C SER A 422 -9.25 24.97 -22.63
N ASP A 423 -10.11 24.09 -23.11
CA ASP A 423 -11.41 24.36 -23.76
C ASP A 423 -12.61 24.02 -22.87
N SER A 424 -12.39 23.67 -21.62
CA SER A 424 -13.44 23.27 -20.69
C SER A 424 -13.33 24.02 -19.37
N ASP A 425 -14.44 24.55 -18.89
CA ASP A 425 -14.57 25.29 -17.63
C ASP A 425 -15.61 24.68 -16.68
N GLY A 426 -16.17 23.53 -17.04
CA GLY A 426 -17.17 22.83 -16.24
C GLY A 426 -16.62 22.34 -14.89
N ILE A 427 -17.48 22.41 -13.87
CA ILE A 427 -17.23 21.88 -12.53
C ILE A 427 -18.42 21.04 -12.12
N ILE A 428 -18.15 19.79 -11.74
CA ILE A 428 -19.17 18.91 -11.20
C ILE A 428 -19.23 19.13 -9.68
N LEU A 429 -20.38 19.54 -9.19
CA LEU A 429 -20.60 19.70 -7.75
C LEU A 429 -21.14 18.41 -7.14
N PRO A 430 -20.67 18.05 -5.92
CA PRO A 430 -21.18 16.91 -5.18
C PRO A 430 -22.67 17.10 -4.81
N PRO A 431 -23.38 16.02 -4.47
CA PRO A 431 -24.74 16.08 -3.93
C PRO A 431 -24.84 17.01 -2.73
N LYS A 432 -25.96 17.71 -2.60
CA LYS A 432 -26.19 18.68 -1.50
C LYS A 432 -25.97 18.13 -0.09
N ALA A 433 -26.13 16.83 0.11
CA ALA A 433 -25.88 16.18 1.38
C ALA A 433 -24.43 16.27 1.86
N TYR A 434 -23.48 16.55 0.95
CA TYR A 434 -22.06 16.69 1.24
C TYR A 434 -21.56 18.13 1.23
N ASP A 435 -22.41 19.11 0.95
CA ASP A 435 -22.04 20.53 0.93
C ASP A 435 -21.44 21.01 2.26
N GLU A 436 -21.85 20.40 3.36
CA GLU A 436 -21.30 20.68 4.71
C GLU A 436 -19.92 20.03 4.96
N TRP A 437 -19.51 19.08 4.10
CA TRP A 437 -18.35 18.22 4.31
C TRP A 437 -17.16 18.56 3.42
N VAL A 438 -17.28 19.55 2.56
CA VAL A 438 -16.18 19.89 1.65
C VAL A 438 -15.33 21.02 2.23
N PRO A 439 -14.35 20.72 3.11
CA PRO A 439 -13.43 21.72 3.66
C PRO A 439 -12.54 22.36 2.58
N PHE A 440 -12.69 21.96 1.32
CA PHE A 440 -11.91 22.36 0.16
C PHE A 440 -12.75 22.91 -0.98
N GLN A 441 -14.00 23.29 -0.74
CA GLN A 441 -14.66 24.19 -1.70
C GLN A 441 -14.09 25.60 -1.47
N PRO A 442 -13.11 26.03 -2.25
CA PRO A 442 -12.86 27.45 -2.32
C PRO A 442 -14.14 28.05 -2.86
N PRO A 443 -14.57 29.22 -2.36
CA PRO A 443 -15.72 29.95 -2.91
C PRO A 443 -15.55 30.23 -4.40
N GLU A 444 -14.32 30.10 -4.90
CA GLU A 444 -13.95 30.12 -6.31
C GLU A 444 -13.01 28.94 -6.62
N PRO A 445 -13.13 28.29 -7.80
CA PRO A 445 -12.19 27.24 -8.18
C PRO A 445 -10.77 27.82 -8.13
N PRO A 446 -9.79 27.06 -7.60
CA PRO A 446 -8.42 27.53 -7.53
C PRO A 446 -7.96 27.93 -8.94
N ASN A 447 -7.35 29.09 -9.03
CA ASN A 447 -6.78 29.55 -10.29
C ASN A 447 -5.63 28.61 -10.68
N MET A 448 -5.87 27.73 -11.63
CA MET A 448 -4.88 26.79 -12.13
C MET A 448 -3.86 27.46 -13.07
N GLY A 449 -4.06 28.77 -13.40
CA GLY A 449 -3.11 29.54 -14.19
C GLY A 449 -2.76 28.85 -15.51
N ARG A 450 -1.48 28.48 -15.65
CA ARG A 450 -0.91 27.84 -16.84
C ARG A 450 -1.16 26.32 -16.95
N PHE A 451 -1.76 25.71 -15.92
CA PHE A 451 -1.93 24.27 -15.85
C PHE A 451 -3.24 23.81 -16.45
N TYR A 452 -3.20 22.89 -17.38
CA TYR A 452 -4.37 22.28 -18.00
C TYR A 452 -4.06 20.89 -18.53
N TRP A 453 -5.08 20.04 -18.64
CA TRP A 453 -4.95 18.68 -19.12
C TRP A 453 -4.86 18.68 -20.65
N ARG A 454 -3.73 18.24 -21.18
CA ARG A 454 -3.55 18.04 -22.62
C ARG A 454 -3.91 16.61 -23.02
N GLN A 455 -4.45 16.46 -24.24
CA GLN A 455 -4.79 15.13 -24.77
C GLN A 455 -3.54 14.38 -25.22
#